data_c1adba8188addee333b57737ecfbff61
#
_entry.id   c1adba8188addee333b57737ecfbff61
#
_cell.length_a   1.000
_cell.length_b   1.000
_cell.length_c   1.000
_cell.angle_alpha   90.00
_cell.angle_beta   90.00
_cell.angle_gamma   90.00
#
_symmetry.space_group_name_H-M   'P 1'
#
loop_
_entity.id
_entity.type
_entity.pdbx_description
1 polymer ?
#
loop_
_entity_poly.entity_id
_entity_poly.type
_entity_poly.pdbx_seq_one_letter_code
_entity_poly.pdbx_strand_id
1 'polypeptide(L)'
;MVDFRYNVGTGDSMFNPFKRKEDENKMRESGRMPPGQSLTQRFPVLHYGPIPSVDLNTWTFKFWGLVEQPLTFTWEEFNQLPKTTIKMDLHCVTRWSMFDTEWEGVLISSMIENGLLKIKPKAQYVVQHAEYGYTTNLPLSVMLQDNFLLATHYNNQPLSADHGYPLRGVVGAIPGRDDLETPYLWKGAKWIRGLEFLSEDRQGFWEQAGYHNEADVWKEQRTQW
;
A
#
# COMPACT_ATOMS: atom_id res chain seq x y z
N MET A 1 -19.78 9.65 7.87
CA MET A 1 -20.23 9.88 6.48
C MET A 1 -18.96 10.05 5.65
N VAL A 2 -18.63 9.08 4.79
CA VAL A 2 -17.39 9.11 3.98
C VAL A 2 -17.64 10.05 2.81
N ASP A 3 -16.90 11.15 2.72
CA ASP A 3 -17.02 12.13 1.63
C ASP A 3 -16.23 11.63 0.41
N PHE A 4 -16.93 11.13 -0.61
CA PHE A 4 -16.37 10.71 -1.88
C PHE A 4 -16.23 11.91 -2.83
N ARG A 5 -15.12 12.61 -2.80
CA ARG A 5 -14.84 13.66 -3.80
C ARG A 5 -14.05 13.09 -4.97
N TYR A 6 -14.69 13.00 -6.12
CA TYR A 6 -14.03 12.74 -7.40
C TYR A 6 -13.36 14.02 -7.90
N ASN A 7 -12.04 14.06 -7.86
CA ASN A 7 -11.30 15.13 -8.51
C ASN A 7 -11.06 14.74 -9.97
N VAL A 8 -11.73 15.44 -10.90
CA VAL A 8 -11.61 15.19 -12.35
C VAL A 8 -10.43 16.02 -12.87
N GLY A 9 -9.24 15.44 -12.84
CA GLY A 9 -8.08 16.03 -13.50
C GLY A 9 -8.26 16.06 -15.03
N THR A 10 -8.13 17.23 -15.62
CA THR A 10 -8.24 17.48 -17.06
C THR A 10 -7.01 16.95 -17.80
N GLY A 11 -7.14 15.82 -18.44
CA GLY A 11 -6.18 15.26 -19.38
C GLY A 11 -6.92 14.35 -20.36
N ASP A 12 -7.36 14.89 -21.50
CA ASP A 12 -8.11 14.20 -22.54
C ASP A 12 -7.24 13.15 -23.25
N SER A 13 -7.38 11.90 -22.86
CA SER A 13 -7.35 10.80 -23.82
C SER A 13 -8.80 10.34 -23.99
N MET A 14 -9.32 10.38 -25.23
CA MET A 14 -10.69 9.97 -25.52
C MET A 14 -10.99 8.62 -24.86
N PHE A 15 -11.93 8.62 -23.90
CA PHE A 15 -12.43 7.41 -23.27
C PHE A 15 -13.04 6.52 -24.35
N ASN A 16 -12.32 5.44 -24.72
CA ASN A 16 -12.82 4.44 -25.65
C ASN A 16 -13.30 3.21 -24.84
N PRO A 17 -14.61 3.04 -24.64
CA PRO A 17 -15.15 1.95 -23.83
C PRO A 17 -14.87 0.56 -24.43
N PHE A 18 -14.73 0.45 -25.76
CA PHE A 18 -14.42 -0.82 -26.43
C PHE A 18 -12.99 -1.25 -26.15
N LYS A 19 -12.03 -0.32 -26.26
CA LYS A 19 -10.63 -0.57 -25.92
C LYS A 19 -10.47 -0.97 -24.45
N ARG A 20 -11.15 -0.27 -23.54
CA ARG A 20 -11.14 -0.61 -22.10
C ARG A 20 -11.59 -2.05 -21.87
N LYS A 21 -12.71 -2.46 -22.51
CA LYS A 21 -13.24 -3.82 -22.37
C LYS A 21 -12.29 -4.88 -22.93
N GLU A 22 -11.64 -4.58 -24.05
CA GLU A 22 -10.61 -5.46 -24.64
C GLU A 22 -9.41 -5.61 -23.69
N ASP A 23 -8.88 -4.51 -23.16
CA ASP A 23 -7.78 -4.53 -22.20
C ASP A 23 -8.18 -5.26 -20.92
N GLU A 24 -9.39 -5.08 -20.42
CA GLU A 24 -9.91 -5.80 -19.26
C GLU A 24 -9.99 -7.32 -19.52
N ASN A 25 -10.45 -7.73 -20.70
CA ASN A 25 -10.49 -9.14 -21.07
C ASN A 25 -9.07 -9.74 -21.16
N LYS A 26 -8.10 -9.03 -21.73
CA LYS A 26 -6.70 -9.47 -21.75
C LYS A 26 -6.15 -9.69 -20.33
N MET A 27 -6.47 -8.79 -19.38
CA MET A 27 -6.02 -8.95 -17.99
C MET A 27 -6.69 -10.16 -17.31
N ARG A 28 -7.96 -10.46 -17.64
CA ARG A 28 -8.64 -11.67 -17.16
C ARG A 28 -8.04 -12.94 -17.74
N GLU A 29 -7.81 -12.97 -19.04
CA GLU A 29 -7.21 -14.13 -19.75
C GLU A 29 -5.79 -14.42 -19.29
N SER A 30 -5.02 -13.38 -18.93
CA SER A 30 -3.68 -13.54 -18.37
C SER A 30 -3.65 -13.90 -16.87
N GLY A 31 -4.81 -14.09 -16.23
CA GLY A 31 -4.89 -14.42 -14.81
C GLY A 31 -4.54 -13.26 -13.87
N ARG A 32 -4.37 -12.03 -14.38
CA ARG A 32 -3.98 -10.87 -13.56
C ARG A 32 -5.15 -10.11 -12.93
N MET A 33 -6.38 -10.32 -13.39
CA MET A 33 -7.57 -9.63 -12.89
C MET A 33 -8.30 -10.49 -11.85
N PRO A 34 -8.26 -10.14 -10.55
CA PRO A 34 -9.00 -10.88 -9.52
C PRO A 34 -10.51 -10.84 -9.75
N PRO A 35 -11.29 -11.76 -9.13
CA PRO A 35 -12.73 -11.76 -9.20
C PRO A 35 -13.34 -10.44 -8.73
N GLY A 36 -14.47 -10.04 -9.35
CA GLY A 36 -15.22 -8.84 -8.99
C GLY A 36 -14.51 -7.51 -9.23
N GLN A 37 -13.39 -7.49 -9.97
CA GLN A 37 -12.65 -6.29 -10.32
C GLN A 37 -12.95 -5.80 -11.75
N SER A 38 -12.74 -4.52 -12.00
CA SER A 38 -12.79 -3.88 -13.31
C SER A 38 -11.57 -2.97 -13.52
N LEU A 39 -11.15 -2.84 -14.78
CA LEU A 39 -9.99 -2.02 -15.14
C LEU A 39 -10.26 -0.52 -14.90
N THR A 40 -9.28 0.17 -14.32
CA THR A 40 -9.21 1.63 -14.36
C THR A 40 -7.89 2.10 -14.96
N GLN A 41 -7.93 3.20 -15.72
CA GLN A 41 -6.75 3.87 -16.26
C GLN A 41 -6.32 5.08 -15.40
N ARG A 42 -7.19 5.50 -14.47
CA ARG A 42 -6.90 6.59 -13.53
C ARG A 42 -6.68 6.00 -12.17
N PHE A 43 -5.76 6.56 -11.40
CA PHE A 43 -5.57 6.17 -10.01
C PHE A 43 -6.61 6.90 -9.14
N PRO A 44 -7.68 6.22 -8.69
CA PRO A 44 -8.72 6.87 -7.91
C PRO A 44 -8.19 7.36 -6.56
N VAL A 45 -8.61 8.55 -6.16
CA VAL A 45 -8.27 9.13 -4.86
C VAL A 45 -9.34 8.74 -3.84
N LEU A 46 -8.97 7.87 -2.90
CA LEU A 46 -9.82 7.43 -1.80
C LEU A 46 -9.01 7.50 -0.51
N HIS A 47 -9.51 8.18 0.50
CA HIS A 47 -8.84 8.27 1.80
C HIS A 47 -9.83 8.61 2.91
N TYR A 48 -9.42 8.32 4.15
CA TYR A 48 -10.10 8.76 5.36
C TYR A 48 -9.48 10.08 5.83
N GLY A 49 -10.35 11.03 6.21
CA GLY A 49 -9.92 12.35 6.69
C GLY A 49 -9.41 13.29 5.58
N PRO A 50 -8.93 14.48 5.95
CA PRO A 50 -8.38 15.46 5.01
C PRO A 50 -6.98 15.03 4.53
N ILE A 51 -6.52 15.64 3.42
CA ILE A 51 -5.12 15.52 2.99
C ILE A 51 -4.25 16.31 3.97
N PRO A 52 -3.22 15.68 4.59
CA PRO A 52 -2.37 16.37 5.55
C PRO A 52 -1.45 17.38 4.87
N SER A 53 -1.20 18.49 5.56
CA SER A 53 -0.09 19.38 5.24
C SER A 53 1.17 18.85 5.92
N VAL A 54 2.15 18.44 5.14
CA VAL A 54 3.39 17.82 5.65
C VAL A 54 4.55 18.82 5.58
N ASP A 55 5.17 19.08 6.74
CA ASP A 55 6.46 19.78 6.83
C ASP A 55 7.58 18.73 6.98
N LEU A 56 8.40 18.59 5.96
CA LEU A 56 9.51 17.63 5.93
C LEU A 56 10.59 17.91 6.97
N ASN A 57 10.71 19.15 7.46
CA ASN A 57 11.69 19.50 8.49
C ASN A 57 11.35 18.89 9.86
N THR A 58 10.06 18.62 10.08
CA THR A 58 9.56 18.02 11.34
C THR A 58 9.03 16.61 11.15
N TRP A 59 8.97 16.13 9.91
CA TRP A 59 8.48 14.80 9.61
C TRP A 59 9.42 13.72 10.14
N THR A 60 8.83 12.67 10.73
CA THR A 60 9.58 11.48 11.16
C THR A 60 8.82 10.21 10.82
N PHE A 61 9.57 9.13 10.62
CA PHE A 61 9.07 7.78 10.49
C PHE A 61 9.67 6.86 11.54
N LYS A 62 8.87 5.99 12.15
CA LYS A 62 9.29 5.19 13.30
C LYS A 62 9.08 3.70 13.10
N PHE A 63 10.01 2.90 13.65
CA PHE A 63 9.86 1.47 13.86
C PHE A 63 9.91 1.18 15.36
N TRP A 64 8.91 0.48 15.91
CA TRP A 64 8.86 0.18 17.33
C TRP A 64 8.10 -1.12 17.64
N GLY A 65 7.90 -1.43 18.92
CA GLY A 65 7.29 -2.67 19.39
C GLY A 65 8.31 -3.80 19.52
N LEU A 66 8.07 -4.92 18.88
CA LEU A 66 8.94 -6.07 18.90
C LEU A 66 10.13 -5.94 17.94
N VAL A 67 10.91 -4.89 18.11
CA VAL A 67 12.23 -4.67 17.48
C VAL A 67 13.31 -4.70 18.56
N GLU A 68 14.57 -5.00 18.21
CA GLU A 68 15.66 -4.97 19.18
C GLU A 68 15.89 -3.55 19.71
N GLN A 69 15.91 -2.57 18.80
CA GLN A 69 16.01 -1.15 19.11
C GLN A 69 14.96 -0.39 18.27
N PRO A 70 14.16 0.49 18.88
CA PRO A 70 13.31 1.40 18.13
C PRO A 70 14.15 2.32 17.25
N LEU A 71 13.68 2.54 16.03
CA LEU A 71 14.33 3.43 15.06
C LEU A 71 13.42 4.62 14.79
N THR A 72 14.02 5.78 14.59
CA THR A 72 13.33 6.98 14.13
C THR A 72 14.20 7.61 13.04
N PHE A 73 13.58 7.89 11.90
CA PHE A 73 14.21 8.55 10.77
C PHE A 73 13.57 9.91 10.55
N THR A 74 14.37 10.93 10.34
CA THR A 74 13.95 12.16 9.66
C THR A 74 13.65 11.87 8.20
N TRP A 75 13.02 12.81 7.48
CA TRP A 75 12.80 12.63 6.04
C TRP A 75 14.12 12.49 5.27
N GLU A 76 15.11 13.30 5.62
CA GLU A 76 16.43 13.25 4.97
C GLU A 76 17.09 11.88 5.13
N GLU A 77 17.12 11.34 6.35
CA GLU A 77 17.67 10.01 6.63
C GLU A 77 16.89 8.91 5.93
N PHE A 78 15.54 8.95 5.97
CA PHE A 78 14.69 7.97 5.30
C PHE A 78 14.89 7.98 3.78
N ASN A 79 14.99 9.17 3.19
CA ASN A 79 15.13 9.34 1.74
C ASN A 79 16.50 8.87 1.20
N GLN A 80 17.50 8.72 2.07
CA GLN A 80 18.83 8.17 1.73
C GLN A 80 18.89 6.62 1.82
N LEU A 81 17.84 5.97 2.35
CA LEU A 81 17.80 4.52 2.39
C LEU A 81 17.83 3.92 0.98
N PRO A 82 18.44 2.74 0.79
CA PRO A 82 18.42 2.04 -0.49
C PRO A 82 17.00 1.81 -0.97
N LYS A 83 16.69 2.24 -2.19
CA LYS A 83 15.39 2.11 -2.82
C LYS A 83 15.40 1.05 -3.89
N THR A 84 14.25 0.47 -4.08
CA THR A 84 13.97 -0.52 -5.14
C THR A 84 12.78 -0.02 -5.96
N THR A 85 12.81 -0.30 -7.27
CA THR A 85 11.67 -0.04 -8.16
C THR A 85 10.96 -1.35 -8.45
N ILE A 86 9.65 -1.37 -8.22
CA ILE A 86 8.82 -2.56 -8.42
C ILE A 86 7.63 -2.20 -9.31
N LYS A 87 7.35 -3.07 -10.30
CA LYS A 87 6.09 -3.02 -11.07
C LYS A 87 5.10 -3.97 -10.44
N MET A 88 3.92 -3.45 -10.10
CA MET A 88 2.87 -4.25 -9.51
C MET A 88 1.48 -3.82 -9.98
N ASP A 89 0.54 -4.73 -9.86
CA ASP A 89 -0.88 -4.51 -10.12
C ASP A 89 -1.58 -4.17 -8.81
N LEU A 90 -2.36 -3.11 -8.82
CA LEU A 90 -3.12 -2.66 -7.66
C LEU A 90 -4.57 -3.10 -7.75
N HIS A 91 -5.09 -3.59 -6.63
CA HIS A 91 -6.48 -4.03 -6.51
C HIS A 91 -7.15 -3.36 -5.32
N CYS A 92 -8.23 -2.61 -5.58
CA CYS A 92 -8.95 -1.91 -4.52
C CYS A 92 -10.23 -2.66 -4.12
N VAL A 93 -10.59 -2.59 -2.85
CA VAL A 93 -11.85 -3.14 -2.33
C VAL A 93 -13.07 -2.54 -3.03
N THR A 94 -12.98 -1.32 -3.55
CA THR A 94 -14.03 -0.64 -4.32
C THR A 94 -14.11 -1.10 -5.78
N ARG A 95 -13.60 -2.30 -6.07
CA ARG A 95 -13.77 -3.06 -7.31
C ARG A 95 -13.03 -2.52 -8.54
N TRP A 96 -11.98 -1.75 -8.37
CA TRP A 96 -11.10 -1.38 -9.47
C TRP A 96 -9.72 -2.01 -9.35
N SER A 97 -9.12 -2.29 -10.50
CA SER A 97 -7.74 -2.73 -10.65
C SER A 97 -6.99 -1.81 -11.61
N MET A 98 -5.73 -1.58 -11.30
CA MET A 98 -4.80 -0.80 -12.13
C MET A 98 -3.52 -1.63 -12.31
N PHE A 99 -3.09 -1.80 -13.56
CA PHE A 99 -2.02 -2.71 -13.93
C PHE A 99 -0.73 -1.97 -14.26
N ASP A 100 0.40 -2.70 -14.13
CA ASP A 100 1.73 -2.24 -14.51
C ASP A 100 2.13 -0.91 -13.84
N THR A 101 1.67 -0.66 -12.63
CA THR A 101 2.02 0.52 -11.85
C THR A 101 3.46 0.40 -11.33
N GLU A 102 4.27 1.45 -11.51
CA GLU A 102 5.66 1.45 -11.08
C GLU A 102 5.83 2.24 -9.79
N TRP A 103 6.46 1.62 -8.80
CA TRP A 103 6.66 2.16 -7.46
C TRP A 103 8.12 2.13 -7.07
N GLU A 104 8.64 3.22 -6.52
CA GLU A 104 9.97 3.28 -5.95
C GLU A 104 9.89 3.55 -4.44
N GLY A 105 10.65 2.79 -3.67
CA GLY A 105 10.67 2.93 -2.21
C GLY A 105 11.58 1.93 -1.52
N VAL A 106 11.38 1.75 -0.23
CA VAL A 106 12.22 0.91 0.64
C VAL A 106 11.49 -0.39 0.97
N LEU A 107 12.13 -1.53 0.73
CA LEU A 107 11.71 -2.85 1.19
C LEU A 107 12.09 -3.06 2.66
N ILE A 108 11.17 -3.58 3.46
CA ILE A 108 11.46 -3.94 4.86
C ILE A 108 12.46 -5.08 4.94
N SER A 109 12.37 -6.06 4.03
CA SER A 109 13.34 -7.16 3.91
C SER A 109 14.77 -6.64 3.72
N SER A 110 14.97 -5.66 2.84
CA SER A 110 16.28 -5.04 2.62
C SER A 110 16.84 -4.35 3.86
N MET A 111 16.00 -3.71 4.67
CA MET A 111 16.45 -3.09 5.93
C MET A 111 16.95 -4.14 6.94
N ILE A 112 16.31 -5.33 6.95
CA ILE A 112 16.73 -6.45 7.80
C ILE A 112 18.04 -7.07 7.28
N GLU A 113 18.12 -7.34 5.99
CA GLU A 113 19.30 -7.93 5.34
C GLU A 113 20.56 -7.06 5.54
N ASN A 114 20.39 -5.75 5.48
CA ASN A 114 21.48 -4.79 5.73
C ASN A 114 21.76 -4.56 7.22
N GLY A 115 21.07 -5.25 8.13
CA GLY A 115 21.26 -5.16 9.58
C GLY A 115 20.76 -3.86 10.21
N LEU A 116 20.06 -3.02 9.46
CA LEU A 116 19.52 -1.74 9.95
C LEU A 116 18.30 -1.94 10.85
N LEU A 117 17.41 -2.84 10.49
CA LEU A 117 16.22 -3.20 11.28
C LEU A 117 16.37 -4.64 11.80
N LYS A 118 16.28 -4.81 13.12
CA LYS A 118 16.33 -6.11 13.76
C LYS A 118 15.02 -6.38 14.50
N ILE A 119 14.26 -7.35 14.00
CA ILE A 119 12.95 -7.73 14.52
C ILE A 119 13.12 -8.88 15.51
N LYS A 120 12.43 -8.79 16.66
CA LYS A 120 12.46 -9.87 17.66
C LYS A 120 11.69 -11.09 17.14
N PRO A 121 12.14 -12.33 17.45
CA PRO A 121 11.53 -13.56 16.92
C PRO A 121 10.04 -13.75 17.27
N LYS A 122 9.53 -13.06 18.28
CA LYS A 122 8.11 -13.12 18.68
C LYS A 122 7.19 -12.24 17.81
N ALA A 123 7.74 -11.36 16.96
CA ALA A 123 6.93 -10.52 16.08
C ALA A 123 6.28 -11.38 14.98
N GLN A 124 4.98 -11.30 14.86
CA GLN A 124 4.19 -12.01 13.84
C GLN A 124 3.31 -11.08 13.02
N TYR A 125 3.04 -9.88 13.52
CA TYR A 125 2.15 -8.90 12.89
C TYR A 125 2.76 -7.52 12.92
N VAL A 126 2.33 -6.69 11.99
CA VAL A 126 2.72 -5.27 11.91
C VAL A 126 1.49 -4.41 11.73
N VAL A 127 1.40 -3.35 12.53
CA VAL A 127 0.42 -2.30 12.34
C VAL A 127 1.10 -1.09 11.73
N GLN A 128 0.59 -0.63 10.61
CA GLN A 128 0.95 0.63 9.98
C GLN A 128 0.18 1.75 10.68
N HIS A 129 0.87 2.78 11.13
CA HIS A 129 0.29 3.99 11.72
C HIS A 129 0.46 5.16 10.75
N ALA A 130 -0.61 5.86 10.47
CA ALA A 130 -0.63 6.98 9.54
C ALA A 130 -1.23 8.24 10.18
N GLU A 131 -1.25 9.33 9.42
CA GLU A 131 -1.86 10.59 9.86
C GLU A 131 -3.32 10.40 10.28
N TYR A 132 -3.80 11.26 11.16
CA TYR A 132 -5.18 11.28 11.70
C TYR A 132 -5.61 9.99 12.39
N GLY A 133 -4.65 9.19 12.88
CA GLY A 133 -4.93 7.96 13.60
C GLY A 133 -5.42 6.80 12.72
N TYR A 134 -5.27 6.91 11.40
CA TYR A 134 -5.52 5.77 10.51
C TYR A 134 -4.51 4.65 10.78
N THR A 135 -5.00 3.42 10.85
CA THR A 135 -4.17 2.23 11.01
C THR A 135 -4.63 1.12 10.07
N THR A 136 -3.73 0.24 9.69
CA THR A 136 -4.03 -1.04 9.05
C THR A 136 -2.98 -2.07 9.44
N ASN A 137 -3.39 -3.32 9.54
CA ASN A 137 -2.52 -4.43 9.96
C ASN A 137 -2.13 -5.32 8.78
N LEU A 138 -1.00 -6.00 8.91
CA LEU A 138 -0.57 -7.10 8.04
C LEU A 138 0.13 -8.16 8.88
N PRO A 139 0.06 -9.46 8.49
CA PRO A 139 1.03 -10.44 8.93
C PRO A 139 2.45 -9.97 8.59
N LEU A 140 3.41 -10.20 9.48
CA LEU A 140 4.82 -9.86 9.23
C LEU A 140 5.34 -10.56 7.97
N SER A 141 4.93 -11.82 7.74
CA SER A 141 5.28 -12.58 6.54
C SER A 141 4.90 -11.85 5.25
N VAL A 142 3.72 -11.22 5.19
CA VAL A 142 3.26 -10.44 4.03
C VAL A 142 4.05 -9.14 3.88
N MET A 143 4.33 -8.45 4.99
CA MET A 143 5.09 -7.20 4.95
C MET A 143 6.55 -7.40 4.51
N LEU A 144 7.11 -8.60 4.70
CA LEU A 144 8.48 -8.94 4.29
C LEU A 144 8.57 -9.45 2.85
N GLN A 145 7.45 -9.60 2.15
CA GLN A 145 7.45 -10.00 0.75
C GLN A 145 7.91 -8.85 -0.16
N ASP A 146 8.35 -9.22 -1.37
CA ASP A 146 8.85 -8.26 -2.38
C ASP A 146 7.76 -7.32 -2.92
N ASN A 147 6.48 -7.62 -2.66
CA ASN A 147 5.34 -6.84 -3.12
C ASN A 147 4.77 -5.85 -2.09
N PHE A 148 5.41 -5.71 -0.92
CA PHE A 148 5.13 -4.63 0.02
C PHE A 148 6.26 -3.62 0.02
N LEU A 149 5.95 -2.34 -0.17
CA LEU A 149 6.93 -1.27 -0.29
C LEU A 149 6.53 -0.06 0.56
N LEU A 150 7.48 0.54 1.27
CA LEU A 150 7.39 1.90 1.79
C LEU A 150 7.74 2.86 0.65
N ALA A 151 6.73 3.24 -0.13
CA ALA A 151 6.89 3.96 -1.39
C ALA A 151 7.00 5.48 -1.19
N THR A 152 7.94 6.08 -1.92
CA THR A 152 8.15 7.53 -2.03
C THR A 152 7.77 8.08 -3.41
N HIS A 153 7.80 7.22 -4.46
CA HIS A 153 7.50 7.60 -5.85
C HIS A 153 6.49 6.64 -6.49
N TYR A 154 5.76 7.18 -7.43
CA TYR A 154 4.83 6.49 -8.30
C TYR A 154 5.06 6.93 -9.75
N ASN A 155 5.26 5.98 -10.67
CA ASN A 155 5.57 6.25 -12.08
C ASN A 155 6.67 7.32 -12.26
N ASN A 156 7.80 7.13 -11.58
CA ASN A 156 8.99 8.01 -11.61
C ASN A 156 8.74 9.45 -11.12
N GLN A 157 7.63 9.71 -10.43
CA GLN A 157 7.34 11.01 -9.82
C GLN A 157 7.17 10.86 -8.30
N PRO A 158 7.60 11.84 -7.50
CA PRO A 158 7.25 11.87 -6.09
C PRO A 158 5.74 11.70 -5.90
N LEU A 159 5.34 11.05 -4.82
CA LEU A 159 3.92 10.90 -4.49
C LEU A 159 3.22 12.26 -4.44
N SER A 160 2.02 12.36 -5.01
CA SER A 160 1.18 13.51 -4.79
C SER A 160 0.58 13.50 -3.38
N ALA A 161 0.18 14.68 -2.89
CA ALA A 161 -0.36 14.81 -1.53
C ALA A 161 -1.56 13.89 -1.29
N ASP A 162 -2.47 13.77 -2.25
CA ASP A 162 -3.67 12.91 -2.20
C ASP A 162 -3.37 11.41 -2.34
N HIS A 163 -2.17 11.04 -2.83
CA HIS A 163 -1.72 9.66 -2.93
C HIS A 163 -0.74 9.23 -1.83
N GLY A 164 -0.48 10.09 -0.83
CA GLY A 164 0.22 9.70 0.39
C GLY A 164 1.60 10.32 0.59
N TYR A 165 1.94 11.43 -0.10
CA TYR A 165 3.20 12.17 0.10
C TYR A 165 3.45 12.46 1.60
N PRO A 166 4.69 12.31 2.12
CA PRO A 166 5.90 11.91 1.40
C PRO A 166 6.11 10.40 1.33
N LEU A 167 5.37 9.62 2.13
CA LEU A 167 5.53 8.18 2.29
C LEU A 167 4.19 7.47 2.43
N ARG A 168 4.07 6.33 1.75
CA ARG A 168 2.94 5.41 1.91
C ARG A 168 3.40 3.96 1.94
N GLY A 169 2.63 3.11 2.60
CA GLY A 169 2.64 1.69 2.30
C GLY A 169 1.93 1.43 0.97
N VAL A 170 2.47 0.54 0.17
CA VAL A 170 1.79 0.00 -1.01
C VAL A 170 2.02 -1.50 -1.08
N VAL A 171 0.97 -2.24 -1.43
CA VAL A 171 1.03 -3.68 -1.65
C VAL A 171 0.21 -4.00 -2.90
N GLY A 172 0.73 -4.91 -3.73
CA GLY A 172 0.08 -5.27 -4.99
C GLY A 172 0.57 -6.62 -5.53
N ALA A 173 -0.04 -7.10 -6.61
CA ALA A 173 0.41 -8.32 -7.28
C ALA A 173 1.60 -8.03 -8.19
N ILE A 174 2.65 -8.83 -8.09
CA ILE A 174 3.76 -8.81 -9.07
C ILE A 174 3.46 -9.85 -10.13
N PRO A 175 3.34 -9.49 -11.42
CA PRO A 175 3.05 -10.45 -12.48
C PRO A 175 4.05 -11.61 -12.49
N GLY A 176 3.53 -12.84 -12.50
CA GLY A 176 4.33 -14.07 -12.47
C GLY A 176 4.84 -14.50 -11.09
N ARG A 177 4.42 -13.82 -10.01
CA ARG A 177 4.75 -14.16 -8.62
C ARG A 177 3.48 -14.56 -7.86
N ASP A 178 2.89 -15.68 -8.28
CA ASP A 178 1.68 -16.25 -7.66
C ASP A 178 1.95 -16.85 -6.27
N ASP A 179 3.22 -16.90 -5.87
CA ASP A 179 3.69 -17.31 -4.54
C ASP A 179 3.50 -16.20 -3.48
N LEU A 180 3.24 -14.95 -3.90
CA LEU A 180 3.07 -13.81 -3.01
C LEU A 180 1.61 -13.58 -2.63
N GLU A 181 1.36 -13.35 -1.35
CA GLU A 181 0.05 -12.92 -0.89
C GLU A 181 -0.27 -11.50 -1.40
N THR A 182 -1.47 -11.31 -1.90
CA THR A 182 -1.89 -10.01 -2.45
C THR A 182 -3.14 -9.52 -1.75
N PRO A 183 -3.02 -8.73 -0.69
CA PRO A 183 -4.16 -8.07 -0.08
C PRO A 183 -4.62 -6.85 -0.89
N TYR A 184 -5.88 -6.44 -0.68
CA TYR A 184 -6.38 -5.20 -1.26
C TYR A 184 -5.58 -3.98 -0.82
N LEU A 185 -5.55 -2.95 -1.67
CA LEU A 185 -4.72 -1.74 -1.54
C LEU A 185 -4.87 -0.97 -0.20
N TRP A 186 -6.00 -1.09 0.53
CA TRP A 186 -6.11 -0.41 1.84
C TRP A 186 -5.16 -0.94 2.90
N LYS A 187 -4.60 -2.15 2.68
CA LYS A 187 -3.54 -2.72 3.52
C LYS A 187 -2.19 -2.00 3.38
N GLY A 188 -2.11 -1.01 2.49
CA GLY A 188 -1.01 -0.06 2.37
C GLY A 188 -1.46 1.35 2.77
N ALA A 189 -1.07 1.81 3.97
CA ALA A 189 -1.50 3.09 4.51
C ALA A 189 -0.87 4.27 3.76
N LYS A 190 -1.69 5.27 3.36
CA LYS A 190 -1.21 6.58 2.92
C LYS A 190 -0.72 7.39 4.11
N TRP A 191 0.21 8.33 3.87
CA TRP A 191 0.73 9.26 4.90
C TRP A 191 1.22 8.53 6.13
N ILE A 192 1.92 7.43 5.91
CA ILE A 192 2.39 6.54 6.97
C ILE A 192 3.47 7.22 7.82
N ARG A 193 3.38 7.02 9.15
CA ARG A 193 4.29 7.62 10.14
C ARG A 193 5.08 6.58 10.92
N GLY A 194 4.72 5.30 10.77
CA GLY A 194 5.52 4.24 11.39
C GLY A 194 4.90 2.86 11.34
N LEU A 195 5.71 1.90 11.77
CA LEU A 195 5.40 0.49 11.83
C LEU A 195 5.58 -0.01 13.27
N GLU A 196 4.56 -0.62 13.82
CA GLU A 196 4.56 -1.26 15.13
C GLU A 196 4.54 -2.78 14.97
N PHE A 197 5.55 -3.45 15.51
CA PHE A 197 5.72 -4.90 15.43
C PHE A 197 5.13 -5.58 16.66
N LEU A 198 4.25 -6.56 16.46
CA LEU A 198 3.45 -7.22 17.48
C LEU A 198 3.55 -8.73 17.44
N SER A 199 3.33 -9.40 18.57
CA SER A 199 3.20 -10.85 18.65
C SER A 199 1.79 -11.35 18.31
N GLU A 200 0.78 -10.51 18.48
CA GLU A 200 -0.61 -10.81 18.22
C GLU A 200 -1.19 -9.81 17.23
N ASP A 201 -2.18 -10.25 16.46
CA ASP A 201 -2.84 -9.40 15.50
C ASP A 201 -3.65 -8.31 16.19
N ARG A 202 -3.62 -7.12 15.61
CA ARG A 202 -4.44 -5.99 16.04
C ARG A 202 -5.04 -5.34 14.82
N GLN A 203 -6.35 -5.48 14.68
CA GLN A 203 -7.12 -4.93 13.58
C GLN A 203 -6.95 -3.41 13.47
N GLY A 204 -6.77 -2.93 12.25
CA GLY A 204 -6.71 -1.51 11.92
C GLY A 204 -8.10 -0.87 11.78
N PHE A 205 -8.11 0.34 11.25
CA PHE A 205 -9.32 1.18 11.16
C PHE A 205 -10.45 0.53 10.34
N TRP A 206 -10.17 0.06 9.13
CA TRP A 206 -11.20 -0.53 8.28
C TRP A 206 -11.58 -1.95 8.71
N GLU A 207 -10.64 -2.71 9.22
CA GLU A 207 -10.88 -4.05 9.75
C GLU A 207 -11.85 -4.00 10.94
N GLN A 208 -11.71 -3.03 11.85
CA GLN A 208 -12.65 -2.78 12.95
C GLN A 208 -14.02 -2.29 12.45
N ALA A 209 -14.07 -1.66 11.27
CA ALA A 209 -15.31 -1.22 10.63
C ALA A 209 -15.98 -2.32 9.77
N GLY A 210 -15.48 -3.57 9.82
CA GLY A 210 -16.08 -4.73 9.17
C GLY A 210 -15.46 -5.13 7.83
N TYR A 211 -14.31 -4.57 7.46
CA TYR A 211 -13.53 -5.06 6.33
C TYR A 211 -12.78 -6.34 6.72
N HIS A 212 -12.50 -7.19 5.73
CA HIS A 212 -11.86 -8.47 5.99
C HIS A 212 -10.42 -8.29 6.49
N ASN A 213 -10.05 -9.06 7.52
CA ASN A 213 -8.75 -8.89 8.17
C ASN A 213 -7.56 -9.27 7.28
N GLU A 214 -7.64 -10.35 6.50
CA GLU A 214 -6.59 -10.77 5.55
C GLU A 214 -6.63 -9.98 4.26
N ALA A 215 -7.85 -9.71 3.77
CA ALA A 215 -8.11 -8.89 2.58
C ALA A 215 -7.56 -9.47 1.25
N ASP A 216 -7.46 -10.79 1.12
CA ASP A 216 -6.98 -11.47 -0.08
C ASP A 216 -7.88 -11.16 -1.28
N VAL A 217 -7.27 -10.60 -2.35
CA VAL A 217 -7.99 -10.15 -3.53
C VAL A 217 -8.55 -11.32 -4.36
N TRP A 218 -7.85 -12.46 -4.36
CA TRP A 218 -8.23 -13.65 -5.14
C TRP A 218 -9.37 -14.42 -4.50
N LYS A 219 -9.53 -14.30 -3.18
CA LYS A 219 -10.65 -14.86 -2.40
C LYS A 219 -11.82 -13.87 -2.26
N GLU A 220 -11.75 -12.69 -2.87
CA GLU A 220 -12.72 -11.60 -2.70
C GLU A 220 -12.99 -11.23 -1.23
N GLN A 221 -11.99 -11.30 -0.38
CA GLN A 221 -12.10 -10.97 1.05
C GLN A 221 -12.24 -9.46 1.28
N ARG A 222 -13.41 -8.92 0.94
CA ARG A 222 -13.71 -7.48 1.05
C ARG A 222 -14.21 -7.10 2.43
N THR A 223 -15.14 -7.90 2.97
CA THR A 223 -15.78 -7.70 4.28
C THR A 223 -15.75 -9.01 5.06
N GLN A 224 -15.98 -8.91 6.37
CA GLN A 224 -15.99 -10.08 7.28
C GLN A 224 -17.27 -10.93 7.13
N TRP A 225 -18.27 -10.45 6.39
CA TRP A 225 -19.57 -11.12 6.10
C TRP A 225 -19.93 -11.02 4.63
#